data_a7f98b7f0bef2720696de057bef749f6
#
_entry.id   a7f98b7f0bef2720696de057bef749f6
#
_cell.length_a   1.000
_cell.length_b   1.000
_cell.length_c   1.000
_cell.angle_alpha   90.00
_cell.angle_beta   90.00
_cell.angle_gamma   90.00
#
_symmetry.space_group_name_H-M   'P 1'
#
loop_
_entity.id
_entity.type
_entity.pdbx_description
1 polymer ?
#
loop_
_entity_poly.entity_id
_entity_poly.type
_entity_poly.pdbx_seq_one_letter_code
_entity_poly.pdbx_strand_id
1 'polypeptide(L)'
;MKVLLTTTSFQDTPGPHHELLKNAGFDLVCERGPLTESRMLDLVGDIDAFLCGDDDITQAVIDKSLPKLKVISKYGIGLDKIDTDYVAEKEIPLTFCPGVNHTTVAEHTFALMLALFRKLVKEANHVANG
;
A
#
# COMPACT_ATOMS: atom_id res chain seq x y z
N MET A 1 4.25 -8.36 18.73
CA MET A 1 3.54 -8.62 17.47
C MET A 1 4.50 -8.31 16.34
N LYS A 2 4.71 -9.27 15.44
CA LYS A 2 5.62 -9.16 14.31
C LYS A 2 4.85 -8.69 13.08
N VAL A 3 5.24 -7.56 12.50
CA VAL A 3 4.51 -6.90 11.41
C VAL A 3 5.36 -6.87 10.16
N LEU A 4 4.83 -7.39 9.05
CA LEU A 4 5.44 -7.24 7.73
C LEU A 4 4.99 -5.90 7.13
N LEU A 5 5.93 -4.97 6.98
CA LEU A 5 5.73 -3.65 6.40
C LEU A 5 6.31 -3.61 4.99
N THR A 6 5.46 -3.54 3.97
CA THR A 6 5.87 -3.62 2.56
C THR A 6 5.68 -2.32 1.79
N THR A 7 4.79 -1.43 2.25
CA THR A 7 4.48 -0.20 1.53
C THR A 7 5.66 0.79 1.55
N THR A 8 6.22 1.07 0.37
CA THR A 8 7.39 1.95 0.20
C THR A 8 7.09 3.40 0.54
N SER A 9 5.94 3.92 0.13
CA SER A 9 5.55 5.30 0.44
C SER A 9 5.39 5.55 1.95
N PHE A 10 4.90 4.56 2.70
CA PHE A 10 4.85 4.63 4.15
C PHE A 10 6.27 4.67 4.76
N GLN A 11 7.19 3.86 4.24
CA GLN A 11 8.57 3.78 4.72
C GLN A 11 9.37 5.05 4.40
N ASP A 12 9.16 5.64 3.23
CA ASP A 12 9.96 6.75 2.71
C ASP A 12 9.44 8.14 3.14
N THR A 13 8.17 8.24 3.53
CA THR A 13 7.57 9.53 3.91
C THR A 13 7.77 9.80 5.40
N PRO A 14 8.55 10.82 5.80
CA PRO A 14 8.68 11.19 7.20
C PRO A 14 7.33 11.58 7.82
N GLY A 15 7.06 11.11 9.03
CA GLY A 15 5.80 11.49 9.68
C GLY A 15 5.59 10.78 11.04
N PRO A 16 4.53 11.17 11.77
CA PRO A 16 4.24 10.65 13.11
C PRO A 16 3.86 9.17 13.11
N HIS A 17 3.52 8.59 11.95
CA HIS A 17 3.18 7.17 11.82
C HIS A 17 4.36 6.24 12.17
N HIS A 18 5.60 6.65 11.90
CA HIS A 18 6.80 5.90 12.33
C HIS A 18 6.91 5.84 13.86
N GLU A 19 6.69 6.98 14.52
CA GLU A 19 6.69 7.06 15.98
C GLU A 19 5.57 6.21 16.60
N LEU A 20 4.39 6.19 15.98
CA LEU A 20 3.28 5.36 16.44
C LEU A 20 3.63 3.87 16.39
N LEU A 21 4.20 3.38 15.30
CA LEU A 21 4.62 1.97 15.18
C LEU A 21 5.73 1.61 16.17
N LYS A 22 6.72 2.49 16.33
CA LYS A 22 7.82 2.31 17.26
C LYS A 22 7.32 2.25 18.71
N ASN A 23 6.45 3.17 19.08
CA ASN A 23 5.91 3.25 20.45
C ASN A 23 4.94 2.11 20.75
N ALA A 24 4.32 1.51 19.75
CA ALA A 24 3.48 0.32 19.91
C ALA A 24 4.29 -0.95 20.20
N GLY A 25 5.62 -0.91 20.12
CA GLY A 25 6.50 -2.03 20.44
C GLY A 25 6.38 -3.19 19.44
N PHE A 26 6.04 -2.90 18.17
CA PHE A 26 5.99 -3.92 17.13
C PHE A 26 7.40 -4.29 16.65
N ASP A 27 7.59 -5.57 16.37
CA ASP A 27 8.75 -6.08 15.66
C ASP A 27 8.51 -5.95 14.15
N LEU A 28 9.17 -4.99 13.50
CA LEU A 28 8.94 -4.67 12.11
C LEU A 28 9.90 -5.43 11.20
N VAL A 29 9.33 -6.21 10.28
CA VAL A 29 10.03 -6.78 9.14
C VAL A 29 9.74 -5.89 7.93
N CYS A 30 10.72 -5.08 7.54
CA CYS A 30 10.57 -4.16 6.42
C CYS A 30 11.07 -4.80 5.13
N GLU A 31 10.22 -4.77 4.11
CA GLU A 31 10.56 -5.18 2.74
C GLU A 31 10.01 -4.11 1.78
N ARG A 32 10.53 -4.02 0.58
CA ARG A 32 10.09 -2.99 -0.38
C ARG A 32 9.15 -3.60 -1.40
N GLY A 33 7.86 -3.27 -1.27
CA GLY A 33 6.82 -3.65 -2.22
C GLY A 33 6.80 -2.80 -3.51
N PRO A 34 5.94 -3.15 -4.47
CA PRO A 34 4.97 -4.25 -4.38
C PRO A 34 5.63 -5.63 -4.50
N LEU A 35 5.18 -6.58 -3.69
CA LEU A 35 5.71 -7.94 -3.66
C LEU A 35 4.84 -8.89 -4.47
N THR A 36 5.47 -9.78 -5.22
CA THR A 36 4.81 -10.90 -5.88
C THR A 36 4.41 -11.97 -4.87
N GLU A 37 3.46 -12.83 -5.22
CA GLU A 37 3.05 -13.98 -4.41
C GLU A 37 4.25 -14.82 -3.94
N SER A 38 5.17 -15.14 -4.87
CA SER A 38 6.36 -15.93 -4.54
C SER A 38 7.20 -15.27 -3.43
N ARG A 39 7.41 -13.96 -3.52
CA ARG A 39 8.18 -13.24 -2.51
C ARG A 39 7.41 -13.12 -1.18
N MET A 40 6.10 -12.92 -1.24
CA MET A 40 5.27 -12.95 -0.03
C MET A 40 5.36 -14.30 0.68
N LEU A 41 5.30 -15.40 -0.07
CA LEU A 41 5.43 -16.75 0.47
C LEU A 41 6.76 -16.98 1.22
N ASP A 42 7.85 -16.36 0.78
CA ASP A 42 9.15 -16.47 1.49
C ASP A 42 9.15 -15.80 2.86
N LEU A 43 8.28 -14.83 3.09
CA LEU A 43 8.33 -13.93 4.25
C LEU A 43 7.29 -14.25 5.33
N VAL A 44 6.10 -14.75 4.93
CA VAL A 44 4.89 -14.68 5.77
C VAL A 44 4.74 -15.75 6.86
N GLY A 45 5.55 -16.81 6.88
CA GLY A 45 5.36 -17.94 7.80
C GLY A 45 5.43 -17.63 9.30
N ASP A 46 5.97 -16.48 9.69
CA ASP A 46 6.15 -16.06 11.09
C ASP A 46 5.71 -14.59 11.32
N ILE A 47 4.64 -14.16 10.66
CA ILE A 47 4.14 -12.78 10.69
C ILE A 47 2.75 -12.75 11.34
N ASP A 48 2.55 -11.82 12.28
CA ASP A 48 1.27 -11.62 12.97
C ASP A 48 0.34 -10.63 12.22
N ALA A 49 0.92 -9.69 11.45
CA ALA A 49 0.14 -8.66 10.77
C ALA A 49 0.83 -8.17 9.49
N PHE A 50 0.03 -7.78 8.50
CA PHE A 50 0.52 -7.09 7.31
C PHE A 50 0.18 -5.59 7.37
N LEU A 51 1.16 -4.73 7.12
CA LEU A 51 0.97 -3.34 6.74
C LEU A 51 1.45 -3.22 5.29
N CYS A 52 0.52 -3.47 4.36
CA CYS A 52 0.82 -3.76 2.97
C CYS A 52 0.47 -2.62 2.01
N GLY A 53 1.17 -2.60 0.89
CA GLY A 53 0.87 -1.83 -0.31
C GLY A 53 0.11 -2.65 -1.35
N ASP A 54 0.58 -2.64 -2.59
CA ASP A 54 -0.01 -3.39 -3.71
C ASP A 54 0.64 -4.78 -3.87
N ASP A 55 0.82 -5.46 -2.77
CA ASP A 55 1.40 -6.81 -2.69
C ASP A 55 0.35 -7.88 -3.03
N ASP A 56 0.77 -8.97 -3.67
CA ASP A 56 -0.10 -10.09 -4.03
C ASP A 56 -0.45 -10.91 -2.77
N ILE A 57 -1.60 -10.63 -2.16
CA ILE A 57 -2.13 -11.35 -0.99
C ILE A 57 -3.19 -12.35 -1.46
N THR A 58 -2.71 -13.48 -1.95
CA THR A 58 -3.51 -14.59 -2.47
C THR A 58 -3.92 -15.56 -1.36
N GLN A 59 -4.78 -16.52 -1.69
CA GLN A 59 -5.15 -17.62 -0.79
C GLN A 59 -3.91 -18.36 -0.26
N ALA A 60 -2.93 -18.64 -1.14
CA ALA A 60 -1.70 -19.33 -0.74
C ALA A 60 -0.89 -18.54 0.30
N VAL A 61 -0.82 -17.22 0.14
CA VAL A 61 -0.16 -16.31 1.09
C VAL A 61 -0.90 -16.31 2.43
N ILE A 62 -2.23 -16.23 2.40
CA ILE A 62 -3.07 -16.25 3.60
C ILE A 62 -2.92 -17.59 4.34
N ASP A 63 -3.04 -18.72 3.64
CA ASP A 63 -2.90 -20.04 4.23
C ASP A 63 -1.54 -20.23 4.91
N LYS A 64 -0.46 -19.82 4.24
CA LYS A 64 0.90 -19.91 4.81
C LYS A 64 1.08 -19.01 6.04
N SER A 65 0.32 -17.95 6.16
CA SER A 65 0.37 -17.01 7.29
C SER A 65 -0.46 -17.47 8.49
N LEU A 66 -1.40 -18.38 8.29
CA LEU A 66 -2.25 -18.90 9.35
C LEU A 66 -1.53 -20.01 10.17
N PRO A 67 -1.88 -20.17 11.46
CA PRO A 67 -2.88 -19.42 12.24
C PRO A 67 -2.37 -18.11 12.85
N LYS A 68 -1.19 -17.64 12.47
CA LYS A 68 -0.49 -16.55 13.13
C LYS A 68 -0.99 -15.17 12.70
N LEU A 69 -1.39 -15.02 11.45
CA LEU A 69 -1.90 -13.77 10.91
C LEU A 69 -3.22 -13.36 11.57
N LYS A 70 -3.24 -12.15 12.14
CA LYS A 70 -4.36 -11.61 12.92
C LYS A 70 -5.05 -10.43 12.27
N VAL A 71 -4.36 -9.72 11.37
CA VAL A 71 -4.90 -8.51 10.72
C VAL A 71 -4.13 -8.18 9.45
N ILE A 72 -4.85 -7.67 8.47
CA ILE A 72 -4.28 -7.08 7.26
C ILE A 72 -4.67 -5.59 7.24
N SER A 73 -3.68 -4.71 7.17
CA SER A 73 -3.87 -3.26 7.05
C SER A 73 -3.31 -2.79 5.72
N LYS A 74 -4.19 -2.43 4.80
CA LYS A 74 -3.84 -1.91 3.49
C LYS A 74 -3.58 -0.40 3.57
N TYR A 75 -2.36 0.03 3.29
CA TYR A 75 -2.03 1.42 3.09
C TYR A 75 -2.39 1.85 1.66
N GLY A 76 -3.64 2.16 1.45
CA GLY A 76 -4.22 2.53 0.17
C GLY A 76 -5.71 2.24 0.10
N ILE A 77 -6.33 2.57 -1.03
CA ILE A 77 -7.77 2.40 -1.27
C ILE A 77 -8.09 1.11 -2.05
N GLY A 78 -7.23 0.72 -3.00
CA GLY A 78 -7.46 -0.44 -3.88
C GLY A 78 -7.23 -1.76 -3.15
N LEU A 79 -8.11 -2.73 -3.35
CA LEU A 79 -8.04 -4.07 -2.77
C LEU A 79 -7.81 -5.15 -3.84
N ASP A 80 -7.51 -4.76 -5.09
CA ASP A 80 -7.44 -5.64 -6.26
C ASP A 80 -6.36 -6.74 -6.13
N LYS A 81 -5.39 -6.53 -5.24
CA LYS A 81 -4.29 -7.46 -4.96
C LYS A 81 -4.50 -8.34 -3.73
N ILE A 82 -5.64 -8.21 -3.09
CA ILE A 82 -6.01 -8.97 -1.88
C ILE A 82 -7.22 -9.85 -2.22
N ASP A 83 -7.15 -11.14 -1.95
CA ASP A 83 -8.31 -12.03 -2.04
C ASP A 83 -9.25 -11.74 -0.86
N THR A 84 -10.08 -10.72 -1.04
CA THR A 84 -10.98 -10.20 0.00
C THR A 84 -12.03 -11.21 0.44
N ASP A 85 -12.50 -12.06 -0.48
CA ASP A 85 -13.50 -13.08 -0.18
C ASP A 85 -12.87 -14.15 0.72
N TYR A 86 -11.65 -14.56 0.42
CA TYR A 86 -10.94 -15.53 1.24
C TYR A 86 -10.53 -14.97 2.61
N VAL A 87 -10.10 -13.70 2.65
CA VAL A 87 -9.84 -12.98 3.93
C VAL A 87 -11.09 -12.98 4.81
N ALA A 88 -12.26 -12.71 4.22
CA ALA A 88 -13.54 -12.73 4.94
C ALA A 88 -13.92 -14.15 5.40
N GLU A 89 -13.72 -15.17 4.55
CA GLU A 89 -13.94 -16.59 4.92
C GLU A 89 -13.11 -17.01 6.14
N LYS A 90 -11.86 -16.54 6.19
CA LYS A 90 -10.94 -16.83 7.32
C LYS A 90 -11.14 -15.90 8.52
N GLU A 91 -12.14 -15.03 8.48
CA GLU A 91 -12.47 -14.08 9.55
C GLU A 91 -11.28 -13.17 9.95
N ILE A 92 -10.37 -12.88 8.98
CA ILE A 92 -9.22 -12.00 9.22
C ILE A 92 -9.68 -10.54 9.08
N PRO A 93 -9.51 -9.69 10.09
CA PRO A 93 -9.79 -8.27 9.97
C PRO A 93 -8.97 -7.62 8.86
N LEU A 94 -9.63 -6.94 7.93
CA LEU A 94 -9.03 -6.18 6.85
C LEU A 94 -9.39 -4.71 6.99
N THR A 95 -8.38 -3.85 7.08
CA THR A 95 -8.54 -2.39 7.08
C THR A 95 -7.88 -1.77 5.86
N PHE A 96 -8.44 -0.66 5.37
CA PHE A 96 -7.91 0.09 4.23
C PHE A 96 -8.22 1.58 4.36
N CYS A 97 -7.77 2.42 3.43
CA CYS A 97 -7.89 3.88 3.52
C CYS A 97 -8.89 4.43 2.47
N PRO A 98 -10.22 4.28 2.66
CA PRO A 98 -11.20 4.78 1.70
C PRO A 98 -11.23 6.31 1.68
N GLY A 99 -11.25 6.89 0.49
CA GLY A 99 -11.51 8.32 0.29
C GLY A 99 -10.42 9.31 0.70
N VAL A 100 -9.25 8.85 1.13
CA VAL A 100 -8.18 9.73 1.66
C VAL A 100 -7.48 10.58 0.59
N ASN A 101 -7.53 10.19 -0.67
CA ASN A 101 -6.84 10.86 -1.76
C ASN A 101 -7.73 11.25 -2.95
N HIS A 102 -9.04 11.05 -2.88
CA HIS A 102 -9.93 11.26 -4.02
C HIS A 102 -9.93 12.71 -4.51
N THR A 103 -9.87 13.69 -3.62
CA THR A 103 -9.78 15.10 -3.99
C THR A 103 -8.48 15.39 -4.74
N THR A 104 -7.35 14.94 -4.19
CA THR A 104 -6.03 15.13 -4.81
C THR A 104 -5.96 14.46 -6.18
N VAL A 105 -6.51 13.26 -6.32
CA VAL A 105 -6.56 12.54 -7.61
C VAL A 105 -7.44 13.29 -8.61
N ALA A 106 -8.59 13.81 -8.19
CA ALA A 106 -9.46 14.61 -9.04
C ALA A 106 -8.76 15.89 -9.50
N GLU A 107 -8.17 16.65 -8.60
CA GLU A 107 -7.42 17.88 -8.93
C GLU A 107 -6.28 17.59 -9.91
N HIS A 108 -5.51 16.53 -9.67
CA HIS A 108 -4.42 16.13 -10.57
C HIS A 108 -4.94 15.74 -11.96
N THR A 109 -6.07 15.03 -12.02
CA THR A 109 -6.74 14.68 -13.28
C THR A 109 -7.10 15.93 -14.07
N PHE A 110 -7.77 16.90 -13.44
CA PHE A 110 -8.10 18.18 -14.08
C PHE A 110 -6.86 18.95 -14.51
N ALA A 111 -5.82 18.96 -13.69
CA ALA A 111 -4.54 19.61 -14.03
C ALA A 111 -3.93 19.00 -15.31
N LEU A 112 -3.89 17.69 -15.42
CA LEU A 112 -3.38 16.99 -16.62
C LEU A 112 -4.26 17.27 -17.85
N MET A 113 -5.59 17.24 -17.71
CA MET A 113 -6.52 17.55 -18.79
C MET A 113 -6.29 18.98 -19.32
N LEU A 114 -6.23 19.96 -18.42
CA LEU A 114 -5.98 21.35 -18.79
C LEU A 114 -4.61 21.56 -19.42
N ALA A 115 -3.57 20.92 -18.87
CA ALA A 115 -2.22 20.97 -19.41
C ALA A 115 -2.17 20.41 -20.84
N LEU A 116 -2.88 19.33 -21.12
CA LEU A 116 -2.98 18.73 -22.44
C LEU A 116 -3.75 19.64 -23.42
N PHE A 117 -4.95 20.10 -23.04
CA PHE A 117 -5.79 20.93 -23.90
C PHE A 117 -5.13 22.27 -24.22
N ARG A 118 -4.42 22.84 -23.28
CA ARG A 118 -3.71 24.13 -23.46
C ARG A 118 -2.28 23.96 -23.99
N LYS A 119 -1.83 22.72 -24.25
CA LYS A 119 -0.46 22.42 -24.71
C LYS A 119 0.61 23.02 -23.78
N LEU A 120 0.34 23.07 -22.48
CA LEU A 120 1.12 23.84 -21.50
C LEU A 120 2.61 23.53 -21.56
N VAL A 121 3.01 22.27 -21.64
CA VAL A 121 4.43 21.85 -21.71
C VAL A 121 5.08 22.39 -22.99
N LYS A 122 4.38 22.37 -24.12
CA LYS A 122 4.89 22.90 -25.39
C LYS A 122 5.10 24.40 -25.33
N GLU A 123 4.11 25.14 -24.83
CA GLU A 123 4.16 26.60 -24.73
C GLU A 123 5.21 27.05 -23.70
N ALA A 124 5.32 26.36 -22.56
CA ALA A 124 6.35 26.63 -21.56
C ALA A 124 7.77 26.45 -22.15
N ASN A 125 8.00 25.35 -22.89
CA ASN A 125 9.29 25.13 -23.55
C ASN A 125 9.58 26.18 -24.64
N HIS A 126 8.55 26.63 -25.37
CA HIS A 126 8.68 27.70 -26.37
C HIS A 126 9.10 29.00 -25.72
N VAL A 127 8.46 29.40 -24.64
CA VAL A 127 8.81 30.62 -23.90
C VAL A 127 10.21 30.54 -23.29
N ALA A 128 10.61 29.38 -22.77
CA ALA A 128 11.92 29.21 -22.14
C ALA A 128 13.09 29.23 -23.11
N ASN A 129 12.87 28.88 -24.38
CA ASN A 129 13.91 28.75 -25.40
C ASN A 129 13.93 29.93 -26.42
N GLY A 130 13.02 30.90 -26.29
CA GLY A 130 12.90 32.07 -27.17
C GLY A 130 12.09 31.79 -28.43
#